data_18ceaaf212291f63fad2d4fdbb97aab5
#
_entry.id   18ceaaf212291f63fad2d4fdbb97aab5
#
_cell.length_a   1.000
_cell.length_b   1.000
_cell.length_c   1.000
_cell.angle_alpha   90.00
_cell.angle_beta   90.00
_cell.angle_gamma   90.00
#
_symmetry.space_group_name_H-M   'P 1'
#
loop_
_entity.id
_entity.type
_entity.pdbx_description
1 polymer ?
#
loop_
_entity_poly.entity_id
_entity_poly.type
_entity_poly.pdbx_seq_one_letter_code
_entity_poly.pdbx_strand_id
1 'polypeptide(L)'
;MASIVKRKKKYSVVYTYTDENGNKRQKWETFETNSEAKKRKLQVEYEQESGTFIPPSAKTVNDLLDEYMSIYGVNTWAMSTYESRKSLIANYIRPLIGDMKLEDVTPRIMDKYYRDLLSVKAVSSKYVKARTEYLTPHTVREVHKTLRNAFNQAVKWELMTRNPVEHATLPKEEHKTRDIWTAEVLQKALEACDDDILRLAI
;
A
#
# COMPACT_ATOMS: atom_id res chain seq x y z
N MET A 1 14.43 -5.63 -28.61
CA MET A 1 14.97 -4.38 -29.20
C MET A 1 13.97 -3.26 -29.04
N ALA A 2 14.44 -2.12 -28.58
CA ALA A 2 13.64 -0.92 -28.45
C ALA A 2 13.95 0.08 -29.59
N SER A 3 12.96 0.82 -30.08
CA SER A 3 13.11 1.84 -31.13
C SER A 3 12.54 3.18 -30.68
N ILE A 4 13.04 4.28 -31.27
CA ILE A 4 12.52 5.62 -31.00
C ILE A 4 11.77 6.08 -32.25
N VAL A 5 10.52 6.48 -32.08
CA VAL A 5 9.65 7.02 -33.12
C VAL A 5 9.35 8.48 -32.81
N LYS A 6 9.68 9.40 -33.71
CA LYS A 6 9.34 10.82 -33.59
C LYS A 6 7.94 11.05 -34.12
N ARG A 7 7.04 11.60 -33.31
CA ARG A 7 5.69 12.01 -33.72
C ARG A 7 5.46 13.47 -33.34
N LYS A 8 5.29 14.31 -34.36
CA LYS A 8 5.13 15.78 -34.18
C LYS A 8 6.28 16.37 -33.36
N LYS A 9 5.99 16.85 -32.15
CA LYS A 9 6.98 17.45 -31.23
C LYS A 9 7.44 16.49 -30.11
N LYS A 10 6.98 15.23 -30.09
CA LYS A 10 7.28 14.25 -29.04
C LYS A 10 8.03 13.05 -29.58
N TYR A 11 8.73 12.36 -28.69
CA TYR A 11 9.53 11.18 -28.99
C TYR A 11 8.95 9.99 -28.23
N SER A 12 8.62 8.91 -28.94
CA SER A 12 8.09 7.68 -28.31
C SER A 12 9.11 6.56 -28.40
N VAL A 13 9.39 5.94 -27.24
CA VAL A 13 10.14 4.70 -27.17
C VAL A 13 9.16 3.55 -27.34
N VAL A 14 9.45 2.67 -28.28
CA VAL A 14 8.61 1.50 -28.60
C VAL A 14 9.42 0.24 -28.38
N TYR A 15 8.91 -0.67 -27.56
CA TYR A 15 9.57 -1.94 -27.31
C TYR A 15 8.55 -3.06 -27.16
N THR A 16 9.00 -4.28 -27.49
CA THR A 16 8.22 -5.51 -27.33
C THR A 16 8.62 -6.20 -26.04
N TYR A 17 7.63 -6.80 -25.37
CA TYR A 17 7.82 -7.64 -24.21
C TYR A 17 6.84 -8.83 -24.25
N THR A 18 7.11 -9.85 -23.47
CA THR A 18 6.21 -10.98 -23.29
C THR A 18 5.43 -10.76 -22.01
N ASP A 19 4.09 -10.84 -22.08
CA ASP A 19 3.23 -10.72 -20.89
C ASP A 19 3.24 -12.02 -20.06
N GLU A 20 2.59 -12.00 -18.90
CA GLU A 20 2.48 -13.13 -17.97
C GLU A 20 1.83 -14.38 -18.61
N ASN A 21 1.08 -14.20 -19.70
CA ASN A 21 0.40 -15.27 -20.45
C ASN A 21 1.23 -15.78 -21.63
N GLY A 22 2.48 -15.33 -21.77
CA GLY A 22 3.35 -15.72 -22.88
C GLY A 22 3.09 -14.98 -24.21
N ASN A 23 2.19 -14.00 -24.24
CA ASN A 23 1.87 -13.26 -25.45
C ASN A 23 2.85 -12.09 -25.67
N LYS A 24 3.27 -11.91 -26.91
CA LYS A 24 4.08 -10.74 -27.28
C LYS A 24 3.22 -9.49 -27.32
N ARG A 25 3.57 -8.49 -26.51
CA ARG A 25 2.95 -7.17 -26.43
C ARG A 25 3.93 -6.08 -26.82
N GLN A 26 3.40 -4.94 -27.20
CA GLN A 26 4.18 -3.76 -27.52
C GLN A 26 3.76 -2.59 -26.63
N LYS A 27 4.73 -1.90 -26.01
CA LYS A 27 4.49 -0.70 -25.22
C LYS A 27 5.07 0.53 -25.92
N TRP A 28 4.36 1.64 -25.77
CA TRP A 28 4.71 2.96 -26.25
C TRP A 28 4.83 3.92 -25.06
N GLU A 29 6.02 4.46 -24.84
CA GLU A 29 6.26 5.48 -23.81
C GLU A 29 6.66 6.78 -24.50
N THR A 30 5.93 7.87 -24.23
CA THR A 30 6.12 9.15 -24.93
C THR A 30 6.82 10.16 -24.03
N PHE A 31 7.88 10.79 -24.55
CA PHE A 31 8.72 11.78 -23.89
C PHE A 31 8.71 13.10 -24.66
N GLU A 32 8.99 14.18 -23.95
CA GLU A 32 9.03 15.50 -24.56
C GLU A 32 10.37 15.76 -25.28
N THR A 33 11.46 15.18 -24.76
CA THR A 33 12.80 15.35 -25.31
C THR A 33 13.37 14.05 -25.90
N ASN A 34 14.19 14.21 -26.95
CA ASN A 34 14.92 13.08 -27.54
C ASN A 34 15.94 12.47 -26.56
N SER A 35 16.51 13.30 -25.68
CA SER A 35 17.46 12.84 -24.67
C SER A 35 16.83 11.88 -23.68
N GLU A 36 15.64 12.17 -23.17
CA GLU A 36 14.87 11.29 -22.28
C GLU A 36 14.49 9.97 -22.98
N ALA A 37 14.02 10.07 -24.24
CA ALA A 37 13.68 8.89 -25.02
C ALA A 37 14.91 7.98 -25.24
N LYS A 38 16.08 8.54 -25.55
CA LYS A 38 17.32 7.78 -25.69
C LYS A 38 17.73 7.10 -24.39
N LYS A 39 17.64 7.83 -23.27
CA LYS A 39 17.97 7.32 -21.94
C LYS A 39 17.06 6.14 -21.58
N ARG A 40 15.77 6.27 -21.81
CA ARG A 40 14.80 5.20 -21.56
C ARG A 40 15.00 4.00 -22.48
N LYS A 41 15.29 4.22 -23.76
CA LYS A 41 15.62 3.14 -24.71
C LYS A 41 16.80 2.30 -24.21
N LEU A 42 17.92 2.95 -23.87
CA LEU A 42 19.12 2.27 -23.35
C LEU A 42 18.82 1.49 -22.06
N GLN A 43 18.01 2.06 -21.17
CA GLN A 43 17.60 1.40 -19.94
C GLN A 43 16.81 0.12 -20.23
N VAL A 44 15.80 0.19 -21.12
CA VAL A 44 14.98 -0.98 -21.49
C VAL A 44 15.82 -2.07 -22.15
N GLU A 45 16.73 -1.69 -23.05
CA GLU A 45 17.64 -2.65 -23.71
C GLU A 45 18.55 -3.34 -22.69
N TYR A 46 19.15 -2.57 -21.76
CA TYR A 46 19.97 -3.11 -20.68
C TYR A 46 19.17 -4.05 -19.76
N GLU A 47 17.96 -3.66 -19.35
CA GLU A 47 17.09 -4.48 -18.53
C GLU A 47 16.69 -5.79 -19.23
N GLN A 48 16.43 -5.76 -20.56
CA GLN A 48 16.12 -6.93 -21.35
C GLN A 48 17.34 -7.87 -21.53
N GLU A 49 18.53 -7.30 -21.72
CA GLU A 49 19.77 -8.08 -21.86
C GLU A 49 20.23 -8.72 -20.53
N SER A 50 20.08 -7.98 -19.42
CA SER A 50 20.42 -8.47 -18.07
C SER A 50 19.39 -9.41 -17.47
N GLY A 51 18.23 -9.61 -18.13
CA GLY A 51 17.12 -10.41 -17.60
C GLY A 51 16.39 -9.77 -16.42
N THR A 52 16.64 -8.47 -16.15
CA THR A 52 16.00 -7.72 -15.06
C THR A 52 14.77 -6.93 -15.52
N PHE A 53 14.38 -7.09 -16.78
CA PHE A 53 13.22 -6.43 -17.35
C PHE A 53 11.93 -6.97 -16.76
N ILE A 54 11.20 -6.13 -16.03
CA ILE A 54 9.86 -6.45 -15.54
C ILE A 54 8.84 -5.97 -16.57
N PRO A 55 8.05 -6.90 -17.16
CA PRO A 55 7.00 -6.52 -18.07
C PRO A 55 6.01 -5.56 -17.41
N PRO A 56 5.52 -4.53 -18.12
CA PRO A 56 4.45 -3.69 -17.61
C PRO A 56 3.25 -4.54 -17.25
N SER A 57 2.96 -4.64 -15.96
CA SER A 57 1.79 -5.36 -15.49
C SER A 57 0.54 -4.51 -15.71
N ALA A 58 -0.53 -5.11 -16.23
CA ALA A 58 -1.84 -4.48 -16.23
C ALA A 58 -2.52 -4.53 -14.85
N LYS A 59 -1.89 -5.20 -13.87
CA LYS A 59 -2.43 -5.38 -12.52
C LYS A 59 -2.62 -4.04 -11.81
N THR A 60 -3.75 -3.96 -11.15
CA THR A 60 -4.13 -2.84 -10.28
C THR A 60 -3.71 -3.10 -8.83
N VAL A 61 -3.82 -2.09 -7.98
CA VAL A 61 -3.66 -2.26 -6.54
C VAL A 61 -4.67 -3.26 -5.98
N ASN A 62 -5.91 -3.29 -6.53
CA ASN A 62 -6.92 -4.29 -6.16
C ASN A 62 -6.45 -5.71 -6.46
N ASP A 63 -5.92 -5.96 -7.67
CA ASP A 63 -5.45 -7.29 -8.07
C ASP A 63 -4.31 -7.76 -7.14
N LEU A 64 -3.35 -6.88 -6.84
CA LEU A 64 -2.28 -7.17 -5.90
C LEU A 64 -2.82 -7.53 -4.51
N LEU A 65 -3.77 -6.76 -3.99
CA LEU A 65 -4.32 -6.98 -2.65
C LEU A 65 -5.14 -8.27 -2.58
N ASP A 66 -5.88 -8.62 -3.65
CA ASP A 66 -6.64 -9.87 -3.71
C ASP A 66 -5.69 -11.08 -3.69
N GLU A 67 -4.64 -11.04 -4.50
CA GLU A 67 -3.62 -12.07 -4.54
C GLU A 67 -2.84 -12.17 -3.20
N TYR A 68 -2.45 -11.03 -2.63
CA TYR A 68 -1.77 -10.97 -1.34
C TYR A 68 -2.61 -11.52 -0.19
N MET A 69 -3.90 -11.18 -0.14
CA MET A 69 -4.83 -11.66 0.87
C MET A 69 -5.11 -13.16 0.73
N SER A 70 -5.25 -13.67 -0.50
CA SER A 70 -5.53 -15.09 -0.76
C SER A 70 -4.34 -15.99 -0.45
N ILE A 71 -3.13 -15.59 -0.81
CA ILE A 71 -1.92 -16.41 -0.61
C ILE A 71 -1.38 -16.29 0.82
N TYR A 72 -1.26 -15.06 1.34
CA TYR A 72 -0.68 -14.81 2.65
C TYR A 72 -1.70 -14.68 3.76
N GLY A 73 -2.77 -13.93 3.51
CA GLY A 73 -3.74 -13.60 4.55
C GLY A 73 -4.39 -14.82 5.16
N VAL A 74 -4.85 -15.72 4.31
CA VAL A 74 -5.55 -16.94 4.76
C VAL A 74 -4.63 -17.93 5.47
N ASN A 75 -3.39 -18.05 5.01
CA ASN A 75 -2.49 -19.12 5.44
C ASN A 75 -1.55 -18.73 6.60
N THR A 76 -1.27 -17.43 6.79
CA THR A 76 -0.22 -16.99 7.72
C THR A 76 -0.70 -16.12 8.86
N TRP A 77 -1.89 -15.50 8.74
CA TRP A 77 -2.35 -14.55 9.76
C TRP A 77 -3.36 -15.16 10.72
N ALA A 78 -3.32 -14.70 11.98
CA ALA A 78 -4.42 -14.93 12.89
C ALA A 78 -5.72 -14.32 12.33
N MET A 79 -6.86 -14.96 12.61
CA MET A 79 -8.16 -14.55 12.10
C MET A 79 -8.46 -13.06 12.38
N SER A 80 -8.13 -12.58 13.58
CA SER A 80 -8.32 -11.18 13.97
C SER A 80 -7.49 -10.22 13.12
N THR A 81 -6.26 -10.59 12.77
CA THR A 81 -5.39 -9.81 11.88
C THR A 81 -5.93 -9.79 10.46
N TYR A 82 -6.40 -10.94 9.97
CA TYR A 82 -6.99 -11.06 8.64
C TYR A 82 -8.22 -10.15 8.50
N GLU A 83 -9.18 -10.25 9.41
CA GLU A 83 -10.41 -9.43 9.39
C GLU A 83 -10.11 -7.92 9.55
N SER A 84 -9.16 -7.56 10.40
CA SER A 84 -8.72 -6.18 10.55
C SER A 84 -8.15 -5.62 9.25
N ARG A 85 -7.23 -6.33 8.61
CA ARG A 85 -6.63 -5.91 7.32
C ARG A 85 -7.64 -5.88 6.19
N LYS A 86 -8.53 -6.88 6.12
CA LYS A 86 -9.64 -6.93 5.17
C LYS A 86 -10.53 -5.70 5.28
N SER A 87 -10.86 -5.30 6.51
CA SER A 87 -11.65 -4.10 6.78
C SER A 87 -10.92 -2.82 6.34
N LEU A 88 -9.62 -2.68 6.66
CA LEU A 88 -8.81 -1.54 6.21
C LEU A 88 -8.74 -1.45 4.69
N ILE A 89 -8.52 -2.58 4.02
CA ILE A 89 -8.47 -2.66 2.55
C ILE A 89 -9.80 -2.23 1.94
N ALA A 90 -10.92 -2.81 2.42
CA ALA A 90 -12.24 -2.55 1.85
C ALA A 90 -12.70 -1.10 2.05
N ASN A 91 -12.45 -0.54 3.24
CA ASN A 91 -12.99 0.77 3.59
C ASN A 91 -12.11 1.94 3.13
N TYR A 92 -10.78 1.77 3.07
CA TYR A 92 -9.86 2.89 2.90
C TYR A 92 -8.91 2.76 1.72
N ILE A 93 -8.56 1.55 1.26
CA ILE A 93 -7.60 1.39 0.17
C ILE A 93 -8.33 1.26 -1.17
N ARG A 94 -9.25 0.30 -1.28
CA ARG A 94 -9.96 0.02 -2.54
C ARG A 94 -10.69 1.25 -3.11
N PRO A 95 -11.45 2.02 -2.32
CA PRO A 95 -12.23 3.15 -2.86
C PRO A 95 -11.37 4.30 -3.39
N LEU A 96 -10.12 4.43 -2.93
CA LEU A 96 -9.29 5.60 -3.21
C LEU A 96 -8.17 5.33 -4.21
N ILE A 97 -7.51 4.17 -4.11
CA ILE A 97 -6.36 3.83 -4.95
C ILE A 97 -6.46 2.42 -5.55
N GLY A 98 -7.54 1.68 -5.29
CA GLY A 98 -7.68 0.28 -5.72
C GLY A 98 -7.56 0.07 -7.22
N ASP A 99 -8.15 0.94 -8.02
CA ASP A 99 -8.17 0.84 -9.48
C ASP A 99 -6.91 1.42 -10.16
N MET A 100 -5.99 1.97 -9.34
CA MET A 100 -4.73 2.49 -9.86
C MET A 100 -3.83 1.34 -10.28
N LYS A 101 -3.18 1.46 -11.44
CA LYS A 101 -2.19 0.48 -11.88
C LYS A 101 -0.95 0.51 -11.00
N LEU A 102 -0.34 -0.63 -10.77
CA LEU A 102 0.87 -0.74 -9.95
C LEU A 102 2.01 0.14 -10.46
N GLU A 103 2.15 0.26 -11.79
CA GLU A 103 3.18 1.10 -12.43
C GLU A 103 2.99 2.61 -12.18
N ASP A 104 1.77 3.05 -11.90
CA ASP A 104 1.43 4.45 -11.65
C ASP A 104 1.59 4.84 -10.18
N VAL A 105 1.71 3.87 -9.27
CA VAL A 105 1.89 4.15 -7.84
C VAL A 105 3.30 4.69 -7.59
N THR A 106 3.38 5.93 -7.12
CA THR A 106 4.64 6.61 -6.80
C THR A 106 4.66 7.06 -5.33
N PRO A 107 5.84 7.30 -4.73
CA PRO A 107 5.92 7.84 -3.36
C PRO A 107 5.12 9.13 -3.19
N ARG A 108 5.16 10.04 -4.18
CA ARG A 108 4.40 11.30 -4.15
C ARG A 108 2.89 11.07 -4.12
N ILE A 109 2.39 10.07 -4.84
CA ILE A 109 0.97 9.70 -4.82
C ILE A 109 0.61 9.13 -3.44
N MET A 110 1.50 8.33 -2.84
CA MET A 110 1.29 7.79 -1.51
C MET A 110 1.27 8.88 -0.43
N ASP A 111 2.14 9.89 -0.51
CA ASP A 111 2.12 11.06 0.39
C ASP A 111 0.79 11.81 0.31
N LYS A 112 0.30 12.03 -0.93
CA LYS A 112 -1.01 12.67 -1.15
C LYS A 112 -2.14 11.82 -0.57
N TYR A 113 -2.14 10.52 -0.86
CA TYR A 113 -3.13 9.58 -0.36
C TYR A 113 -3.20 9.56 1.17
N TYR A 114 -2.07 9.52 1.89
CA TYR A 114 -2.06 9.54 3.36
C TYR A 114 -2.57 10.85 3.95
N ARG A 115 -2.30 11.97 3.30
CA ARG A 115 -2.88 13.25 3.68
C ARG A 115 -4.39 13.26 3.47
N ASP A 116 -4.85 12.77 2.33
CA ASP A 116 -6.27 12.76 1.97
C ASP A 116 -7.07 11.79 2.89
N LEU A 117 -6.45 10.68 3.35
CA LEU A 117 -7.02 9.75 4.33
C LEU A 117 -7.42 10.43 5.65
N LEU A 118 -6.68 11.44 6.11
CA LEU A 118 -7.03 12.16 7.34
C LEU A 118 -8.37 12.92 7.24
N SER A 119 -8.86 13.15 6.04
CA SER A 119 -10.17 13.78 5.76
C SER A 119 -11.28 12.76 5.51
N VAL A 120 -10.96 11.46 5.53
CA VAL A 120 -11.95 10.39 5.33
C VAL A 120 -12.62 10.07 6.66
N LYS A 121 -13.95 9.89 6.63
CA LYS A 121 -14.72 9.50 7.80
C LYS A 121 -14.35 8.09 8.28
N ALA A 122 -14.22 7.96 9.59
CA ALA A 122 -13.97 6.68 10.21
C ALA A 122 -15.22 5.77 10.12
N VAL A 123 -15.02 4.55 9.65
CA VAL A 123 -16.12 3.58 9.49
C VAL A 123 -16.26 2.76 10.77
N SER A 124 -17.47 2.73 11.33
CA SER A 124 -17.81 1.86 12.45
C SER A 124 -17.99 0.44 11.98
N SER A 125 -17.47 -0.53 12.73
CA SER A 125 -17.77 -1.94 12.52
C SER A 125 -19.08 -2.34 13.22
N LYS A 126 -19.56 -3.56 12.94
CA LYS A 126 -20.74 -4.12 13.64
C LYS A 126 -20.57 -4.15 15.17
N TYR A 127 -19.34 -4.31 15.65
CA TYR A 127 -19.02 -4.53 17.06
C TYR A 127 -18.35 -3.32 17.73
N VAL A 128 -17.74 -2.41 16.96
CA VAL A 128 -16.97 -1.30 17.50
C VAL A 128 -17.37 -0.01 16.79
N LYS A 129 -17.87 0.95 17.56
CA LYS A 129 -18.13 2.31 17.04
C LYS A 129 -16.82 3.06 16.83
N ALA A 130 -16.74 3.85 15.77
CA ALA A 130 -15.62 4.76 15.54
C ALA A 130 -15.54 5.76 16.70
N ARG A 131 -14.34 5.92 17.26
CA ARG A 131 -14.09 6.84 18.38
C ARG A 131 -13.93 8.30 17.93
N THR A 132 -13.66 8.49 16.65
CA THR A 132 -13.41 9.79 16.03
C THR A 132 -14.23 9.90 14.76
N GLU A 133 -14.60 11.10 14.35
CA GLU A 133 -15.34 11.34 13.10
C GLU A 133 -14.48 11.02 11.87
N TYR A 134 -13.21 11.41 11.90
CA TYR A 134 -12.24 11.20 10.82
C TYR A 134 -11.16 10.21 11.23
N LEU A 135 -10.42 9.69 10.24
CA LEU A 135 -9.31 8.78 10.48
C LEU A 135 -8.19 9.47 11.26
N THR A 136 -7.65 8.74 12.22
CA THR A 136 -6.50 9.20 13.02
C THR A 136 -5.17 8.86 12.32
N PRO A 137 -4.08 9.57 12.63
CA PRO A 137 -2.74 9.22 12.16
C PRO A 137 -2.35 7.76 12.45
N HIS A 138 -2.84 7.21 13.56
CA HIS A 138 -2.64 5.79 13.90
C HIS A 138 -3.27 4.86 12.85
N THR A 139 -4.53 5.12 12.44
CA THR A 139 -5.20 4.31 11.42
C THR A 139 -4.51 4.44 10.06
N VAL A 140 -4.06 5.64 9.69
CA VAL A 140 -3.26 5.85 8.46
C VAL A 140 -1.97 5.02 8.50
N ARG A 141 -1.32 4.92 9.66
CA ARG A 141 -0.13 4.08 9.86
C ARG A 141 -0.43 2.59 9.68
N GLU A 142 -1.57 2.10 10.13
CA GLU A 142 -1.99 0.71 9.92
C GLU A 142 -2.29 0.42 8.44
N VAL A 143 -2.90 1.37 7.73
CA VAL A 143 -3.07 1.31 6.26
C VAL A 143 -1.71 1.26 5.57
N HIS A 144 -0.76 2.14 5.98
CA HIS A 144 0.60 2.13 5.44
C HIS A 144 1.31 0.78 5.64
N LYS A 145 1.25 0.21 6.85
CA LYS A 145 1.85 -1.11 7.14
C LYS A 145 1.28 -2.19 6.22
N THR A 146 -0.03 -2.16 6.01
CA THR A 146 -0.71 -3.13 5.13
C THR A 146 -0.24 -2.99 3.69
N LEU A 147 -0.21 -1.77 3.15
CA LEU A 147 0.27 -1.48 1.80
C LEU A 147 1.76 -1.79 1.66
N ARG A 148 2.59 -1.35 2.61
CA ARG A 148 4.04 -1.62 2.58
C ARG A 148 4.34 -3.11 2.47
N ASN A 149 3.63 -3.93 3.23
CA ASN A 149 3.80 -5.39 3.19
C ASN A 149 3.33 -5.99 1.86
N ALA A 150 2.18 -5.55 1.33
CA ALA A 150 1.68 -6.01 0.03
C ALA A 150 2.61 -5.60 -1.11
N PHE A 151 3.10 -4.35 -1.12
CA PHE A 151 4.05 -3.89 -2.14
C PHE A 151 5.45 -4.52 -2.00
N ASN A 152 5.90 -4.84 -0.78
CA ASN A 152 7.11 -5.65 -0.60
C ASN A 152 6.94 -7.04 -1.21
N GLN A 153 5.75 -7.61 -1.11
CA GLN A 153 5.46 -8.89 -1.73
C GLN A 153 5.37 -8.77 -3.26
N ALA A 154 4.82 -7.68 -3.79
CA ALA A 154 4.83 -7.39 -5.22
C ALA A 154 6.26 -7.32 -5.79
N VAL A 155 7.21 -6.75 -5.04
CA VAL A 155 8.63 -6.75 -5.43
C VAL A 155 9.20 -8.18 -5.43
N LYS A 156 8.87 -9.02 -4.43
CA LYS A 156 9.31 -10.43 -4.38
C LYS A 156 8.70 -11.28 -5.49
N TRP A 157 7.49 -10.94 -5.93
CA TRP A 157 6.81 -11.58 -7.07
C TRP A 157 7.24 -11.00 -8.43
N GLU A 158 8.24 -10.09 -8.43
CA GLU A 158 8.75 -9.45 -9.65
C GLU A 158 7.70 -8.66 -10.43
N LEU A 159 6.61 -8.23 -9.76
CA LEU A 159 5.61 -7.35 -10.35
C LEU A 159 6.07 -5.89 -10.39
N MET A 160 7.05 -5.54 -9.57
CA MET A 160 7.63 -4.19 -9.43
C MET A 160 9.12 -4.27 -9.10
N THR A 161 9.88 -3.27 -9.54
CA THR A 161 11.31 -3.17 -9.24
C THR A 161 11.60 -2.64 -7.82
N ARG A 162 10.68 -1.84 -7.27
CA ARG A 162 10.84 -1.19 -5.95
C ARG A 162 9.49 -0.95 -5.31
N ASN A 163 9.48 -0.88 -3.97
CA ASN A 163 8.29 -0.55 -3.21
C ASN A 163 8.10 0.98 -3.12
N PRO A 164 7.06 1.56 -3.73
CA PRO A 164 6.82 3.01 -3.68
C PRO A 164 6.37 3.50 -2.30
N VAL A 165 5.85 2.60 -1.46
CA VAL A 165 5.34 2.91 -0.11
C VAL A 165 6.47 3.09 0.89
N GLU A 166 7.66 2.52 0.63
CA GLU A 166 8.79 2.54 1.57
C GLU A 166 9.30 3.95 1.87
N HIS A 167 9.27 4.81 0.86
CA HIS A 167 9.74 6.20 0.95
C HIS A 167 8.62 7.23 1.16
N ALA A 168 7.40 6.77 1.44
CA ALA A 168 6.27 7.65 1.68
C ALA A 168 6.31 8.24 3.10
N THR A 169 5.95 9.52 3.20
CA THR A 169 5.93 10.28 4.45
C THR A 169 4.61 10.06 5.19
N LEU A 170 4.69 9.61 6.43
CA LEU A 170 3.53 9.41 7.28
C LEU A 170 3.16 10.67 8.06
N PRO A 171 1.86 10.88 8.33
CA PRO A 171 1.44 11.94 9.26
C PRO A 171 2.01 11.70 10.66
N LYS A 172 2.35 12.81 11.33
CA LYS A 172 2.88 12.77 12.70
C LYS A 172 1.80 12.26 13.64
N GLU A 173 2.16 11.31 14.48
CA GLU A 173 1.30 10.80 15.54
C GLU A 173 1.67 11.49 16.85
N GLU A 174 0.67 12.04 17.54
CA GLU A 174 0.85 12.54 18.89
C GLU A 174 0.64 11.40 19.87
N HIS A 175 1.68 11.03 20.57
CA HIS A 175 1.60 10.06 21.65
C HIS A 175 1.03 10.75 22.89
N LYS A 176 -0.22 10.44 23.23
CA LYS A 176 -0.76 10.79 24.53
C LYS A 176 -0.14 9.86 25.57
N THR A 177 0.53 10.44 26.55
CA THR A 177 0.93 9.72 27.76
C THR A 177 -0.35 9.17 28.41
N ARG A 178 -0.34 7.88 28.69
CA ARG A 178 -1.44 7.28 29.46
C ARG A 178 -1.18 7.56 30.93
N ASP A 179 -2.22 7.96 31.64
CA ASP A 179 -2.14 8.05 33.09
C ASP A 179 -1.95 6.63 33.65
N ILE A 180 -0.90 6.46 34.40
CA ILE A 180 -0.62 5.21 35.10
C ILE A 180 -1.32 5.32 36.46
N TRP A 181 -2.10 4.31 36.81
CA TRP A 181 -2.73 4.27 38.10
C TRP A 181 -1.66 4.21 39.20
N THR A 182 -1.78 5.09 40.16
CA THR A 182 -0.96 5.04 41.35
C THR A 182 -1.43 3.90 42.26
N ALA A 183 -0.59 3.48 43.20
CA ALA A 183 -0.94 2.40 44.13
C ALA A 183 -2.25 2.73 44.91
N GLU A 184 -2.45 4.02 45.27
CA GLU A 184 -3.67 4.47 45.95
C GLU A 184 -4.93 4.34 45.08
N VAL A 185 -4.82 4.67 43.78
CA VAL A 185 -5.93 4.54 42.82
C VAL A 185 -6.25 3.07 42.60
N LEU A 186 -5.22 2.21 42.48
CA LEU A 186 -5.35 0.79 42.35
C LEU A 186 -6.07 0.16 43.56
N GLN A 187 -5.68 0.54 44.78
CA GLN A 187 -6.30 0.06 46.00
C GLN A 187 -7.78 0.47 46.09
N LYS A 188 -8.10 1.73 45.80
CA LYS A 188 -9.51 2.17 45.71
C LYS A 188 -10.32 1.43 44.67
N ALA A 189 -9.72 1.13 43.51
CA ALA A 189 -10.39 0.34 42.45
C ALA A 189 -10.67 -1.08 42.91
N LEU A 190 -9.73 -1.73 43.63
CA LEU A 190 -9.90 -3.06 44.21
C LEU A 190 -10.99 -3.08 45.32
N GLU A 191 -11.04 -2.05 46.17
CA GLU A 191 -12.06 -1.94 47.20
C GLU A 191 -13.46 -1.69 46.63
N ALA A 192 -13.57 -0.97 45.52
CA ALA A 192 -14.83 -0.68 44.84
C ALA A 192 -15.29 -1.77 43.86
N CYS A 193 -14.48 -2.81 43.64
CA CYS A 193 -14.79 -3.88 42.70
C CYS A 193 -15.53 -5.04 43.39
N ASP A 194 -16.79 -5.22 42.98
CA ASP A 194 -17.65 -6.32 43.49
C ASP A 194 -17.54 -7.60 42.64
N ASP A 195 -16.81 -7.61 41.57
CA ASP A 195 -16.63 -8.74 40.64
C ASP A 195 -15.25 -9.40 40.86
N ASP A 196 -15.27 -10.67 41.32
CA ASP A 196 -14.05 -11.41 41.63
C ASP A 196 -13.16 -11.65 40.39
N ILE A 197 -13.75 -11.80 39.20
CA ILE A 197 -12.99 -11.96 37.95
C ILE A 197 -12.30 -10.66 37.59
N LEU A 198 -12.98 -9.53 37.75
CA LEU A 198 -12.43 -8.22 37.50
C LEU A 198 -11.33 -7.83 38.51
N ARG A 199 -11.48 -8.28 39.80
CA ARG A 199 -10.44 -8.14 40.83
C ARG A 199 -9.12 -8.83 40.48
N LEU A 200 -9.20 -9.97 39.78
CA LEU A 200 -8.02 -10.70 39.32
C LEU A 200 -7.33 -10.03 38.11
N ALA A 201 -8.03 -9.14 37.40
CA ALA A 201 -7.54 -8.46 36.22
C ALA A 201 -6.97 -7.06 36.51
N ILE A 202 -7.17 -6.54 37.73
CA ILE A 202 -6.62 -5.27 38.24
C ILE A 202 -5.29 -5.53 38.94
#